data_1997db4bac313d799af0d563f783e781
#
_entry.id   1997db4bac313d799af0d563f783e781
#
_cell.length_a   1.000
_cell.length_b   1.000
_cell.length_c   1.000
_cell.angle_alpha   90.00
_cell.angle_beta   90.00
_cell.angle_gamma   90.00
#
_symmetry.space_group_name_H-M   'P 1'
#
loop_
_entity.id
_entity.type
_entity.pdbx_description
1 polymer ?
#
loop_
_entity_poly.entity_id
_entity_poly.type
_entity_poly.pdbx_seq_one_letter_code
_entity_poly.pdbx_strand_id
1 'polypeptide(L)' 'MVPDVDQIWQRLTELGPRIIVPIGDRRYGLRDFTIVDPDGYELRFATRLPAVS' A
#
# COMPACT_ATOMS: atom_id res chain seq x y z
N MET A 1 -5.87 8.46 1.09
CA MET A 1 -6.44 7.10 1.17
C MET A 1 -7.00 6.68 -0.17
N VAL A 2 -6.86 5.42 -0.49
CA VAL A 2 -7.35 4.87 -1.75
C VAL A 2 -8.47 3.87 -1.46
N PRO A 3 -9.44 3.70 -2.39
CA PRO A 3 -10.58 2.82 -2.15
C PRO A 3 -10.19 1.33 -2.12
N ASP A 4 -9.14 0.94 -2.84
CA ASP A 4 -8.76 -0.47 -2.91
C ASP A 4 -7.24 -0.58 -3.01
N VAL A 5 -6.60 -0.69 -1.86
CA VAL A 5 -5.14 -0.74 -1.79
C VAL A 5 -4.60 -2.05 -2.36
N ASP A 6 -5.36 -3.14 -2.28
CA ASP A 6 -4.91 -4.41 -2.82
C ASP A 6 -4.79 -4.37 -4.34
N GLN A 7 -5.73 -3.72 -5.00
CA GLN A 7 -5.70 -3.58 -6.45
C GLN A 7 -4.50 -2.75 -6.88
N ILE A 8 -4.24 -1.67 -6.18
CA ILE A 8 -3.09 -0.82 -6.46
C ILE A 8 -1.81 -1.59 -6.22
N TRP A 9 -1.74 -2.35 -5.14
CA TRP A 9 -0.59 -3.18 -4.81
C TRP A 9 -0.28 -4.15 -5.94
N GLN A 10 -1.29 -4.85 -6.44
CA GLN A 10 -1.11 -5.79 -7.53
C GLN A 10 -0.55 -5.12 -8.78
N ARG A 11 -1.12 -3.98 -9.13
CA ARG A 11 -0.67 -3.24 -10.30
C ARG A 11 0.75 -2.76 -10.17
N LEU A 12 1.07 -2.20 -9.02
CA LEU A 12 2.40 -1.64 -8.81
C LEU A 12 3.46 -2.72 -8.74
N THR A 13 3.17 -3.86 -8.13
CA THR A 13 4.14 -4.95 -8.06
C THR A 13 4.46 -5.53 -9.43
N GLU A 14 3.52 -5.46 -10.36
CA GLU A 14 3.78 -5.88 -11.74
C GLU A 14 4.79 -4.99 -12.45
N LEU A 15 4.89 -3.72 -12.02
CA LEU A 15 5.85 -2.79 -12.59
C LEU A 15 7.24 -2.92 -11.97
N GLY A 16 7.38 -3.72 -10.92
CA GLY A 16 8.66 -3.99 -10.30
C GLY A 16 9.26 -2.86 -9.47
N PRO A 17 8.46 -2.09 -8.73
CA PRO A 17 9.03 -1.02 -7.91
C PRO A 17 9.77 -1.58 -6.71
N ARG A 18 10.62 -0.74 -6.10
CA ARG A 18 11.27 -1.12 -4.86
C ARG A 18 10.24 -0.99 -3.73
N ILE A 19 10.07 -2.07 -2.98
CA ILE A 19 9.12 -2.10 -1.88
C ILE A 19 9.88 -1.88 -0.58
N ILE A 20 9.50 -0.81 0.15
CA ILE A 20 10.07 -0.54 1.46
C ILE A 20 9.27 -1.24 2.54
N VAL A 21 7.95 -1.08 2.49
CA VAL A 21 7.05 -1.71 3.44
C VAL A 21 6.01 -2.49 2.65
N PRO A 22 6.01 -3.83 2.73
CA PRO A 22 5.03 -4.61 1.99
C PRO A 22 3.63 -4.40 2.54
N ILE A 23 2.65 -4.71 1.70
CA ILE A 23 1.25 -4.55 2.06
C ILE A 23 0.91 -5.42 3.27
N GLY A 24 0.13 -4.86 4.19
CA GLY A 24 -0.28 -5.58 5.37
C GLY A 24 -1.22 -4.75 6.22
N ASP A 25 -1.93 -5.43 7.10
CA ASP A 25 -2.84 -4.78 8.03
C ASP A 25 -2.05 -4.23 9.22
N ARG A 26 -2.41 -3.02 9.64
CA ARG A 26 -1.75 -2.36 10.75
C ARG A 26 -2.65 -2.35 11.97
N ARG A 27 -2.03 -2.20 13.14
CA ARG A 27 -2.74 -2.21 14.42
C ARG A 27 -3.80 -1.12 14.52
N TYR A 28 -3.55 0.00 13.87
CA TYR A 28 -4.45 1.15 13.94
C TYR A 28 -5.57 1.08 12.91
N GLY A 29 -5.85 -0.09 12.38
CA GLY A 29 -7.01 -0.29 11.50
C GLY A 29 -6.79 0.18 10.07
N LEU A 30 -5.56 0.20 9.61
CA LEU A 30 -5.24 0.55 8.23
C LEU A 30 -4.50 -0.60 7.55
N ARG A 31 -4.74 -0.72 6.27
CA ARG A 31 -3.97 -1.60 5.41
C ARG A 31 -3.17 -0.74 4.46
N ASP A 32 -1.85 -0.84 4.51
CA ASP A 32 -1.01 0.06 3.74
C ASP A 32 0.24 -0.63 3.21
N PHE A 33 0.91 0.06 2.30
CA PHE A 33 2.23 -0.32 1.82
C PHE A 33 2.98 0.93 1.38
N THR A 34 4.31 0.82 1.33
CA THR A 34 5.17 1.91 0.90
C THR A 34 6.14 1.41 -0.16
N ILE A 35 6.25 2.14 -1.24
CA ILE A 35 7.17 1.83 -2.33
C ILE A 35 8.00 3.06 -2.66
N VAL A 36 9.07 2.84 -3.43
CA VAL A 36 9.88 3.93 -3.97
C VAL A 36 9.71 3.94 -5.47
N ASP A 37 9.37 5.10 -6.03
CA ASP A 37 9.25 5.23 -7.47
C ASP A 37 10.62 5.33 -8.14
N PRO A 38 10.68 5.28 -9.48
CA PRO A 38 11.97 5.36 -10.19
C PRO A 38 12.76 6.64 -9.91
N ASP A 39 12.09 7.70 -9.50
CA ASP A 39 12.74 8.98 -9.20
C ASP A 39 13.24 9.05 -7.76
N GLY A 40 12.96 8.03 -6.96
CA GLY A 40 13.43 7.97 -5.59
C GLY A 40 12.46 8.52 -4.55
N TYR A 41 11.23 8.79 -4.94
CA TYR A 41 10.22 9.28 -4.00
C TYR A 41 9.51 8.13 -3.31
N GLU A 42 9.31 8.26 -2.01
CA GLU A 42 8.55 7.29 -1.26
C GLU A 42 7.06 7.58 -1.43
N LEU A 43 6.32 6.54 -1.81
CA LEU A 43 4.87 6.64 -2.00
C LEU A 43 4.20 5.66 -1.04
N ARG A 44 3.32 6.18 -0.21
CA ARG A 44 2.57 5.37 0.74
C ARG A 44 1.10 5.37 0.36
N PHE A 45 0.56 4.17 0.21
CA PHE A 45 -0.86 3.98 -0.09
C PHE A 45 -1.51 3.28 1.08
N ALA A 46 -2.64 3.80 1.51
CA ALA A 46 -3.33 3.26 2.66
C ALA A 46 -4.84 3.27 2.45
N THR A 47 -5.51 2.30 3.01
CA THR A 47 -6.96 2.25 3.05
C THR A 47 -7.40 1.82 4.43
N ARG A 48 -8.55 2.31 4.86
CA ARG A 48 -9.08 1.94 6.16
C ARG A 48 -9.68 0.54 6.09
N LEU A 49 -9.32 -0.29 7.04
CA LEU A 49 -9.91 -1.62 7.13
C LEU A 49 -11.39 -1.50 7.50
N PRO A 50 -12.23 -2.41 6.99
CA PRO A 50 -13.63 -2.40 7.37
C PRO A 50 -13.77 -2.62 8.87
N ALA A 51 -14.75 -1.93 9.45
CA ALA A 51 -15.02 -2.11 10.87
C ALA A 51 -15.48 -3.55 11.10
N VAL A 52 -14.78 -4.22 12.00
CA VAL A 52 -15.14 -5.57 12.38
C VAL A 52 -16.00 -5.46 13.62
N SER A 53 -17.22 -5.79 13.49
CA SER A 53 -18.13 -5.79 14.63
C SER A 53 -18.01 -7.08 15.42
#